data_9de4909affd141c8e5fd5e3b3bc4279a
#
_entry.id   9de4909affd141c8e5fd5e3b3bc4279a
#
_cell.length_a   1.000
_cell.length_b   1.000
_cell.length_c   1.000
_cell.angle_alpha   90.00
_cell.angle_beta   90.00
_cell.angle_gamma   90.00
#
_symmetry.space_group_name_H-M   'P 1'
#
loop_
_entity.id
_entity.type
_entity.pdbx_description
1 polymer ?
#
loop_
_entity_poly.entity_id
_entity_poly.type
_entity_poly.pdbx_seq_one_letter_code
_entity_poly.pdbx_strand_id
1 'polypeptide(L)'
;MTKVEATQIALRHVKGKEQEVGCELVLLENKTLERQFGWVFFYDSRLHAETGDFRHALAGNAPIVVMRGDGKIHETGTALPLEEYLRQFE
;
A
#
# COMPACT_ATOMS: atom_id res chain seq x y z
N MET A 1 -5.30 -16.24 7.08
CA MET A 1 -4.97 -14.85 7.45
C MET A 1 -6.22 -14.00 7.31
N THR A 2 -6.40 -13.05 8.23
CA THR A 2 -7.54 -12.13 8.21
C THR A 2 -7.12 -10.78 7.65
N LYS A 3 -8.10 -9.95 7.29
CA LYS A 3 -7.84 -8.58 6.85
C LYS A 3 -7.12 -7.78 7.94
N VAL A 4 -7.47 -7.99 9.21
CA VAL A 4 -6.81 -7.29 10.33
C VAL A 4 -5.33 -7.63 10.38
N GLU A 5 -4.98 -8.90 10.26
CA GLU A 5 -3.58 -9.33 10.24
C GLU A 5 -2.84 -8.75 9.04
N ALA A 6 -3.46 -8.79 7.86
CA ALA A 6 -2.87 -8.24 6.65
C ALA A 6 -2.64 -6.73 6.77
N THR A 7 -3.60 -6.01 7.37
CA THR A 7 -3.48 -4.57 7.60
C THR A 7 -2.29 -4.26 8.51
N GLN A 8 -2.07 -5.06 9.55
CA GLN A 8 -0.94 -4.87 10.45
C GLN A 8 0.39 -5.12 9.73
N ILE A 9 0.45 -6.13 8.87
CA ILE A 9 1.63 -6.40 8.05
C ILE A 9 1.92 -5.23 7.12
N ALA A 10 0.89 -4.73 6.45
CA ALA A 10 1.01 -3.60 5.53
C ALA A 10 1.46 -2.34 6.27
N LEU A 11 0.88 -2.07 7.43
CA LEU A 11 1.22 -0.88 8.22
C LEU A 11 2.69 -0.91 8.65
N ARG A 12 3.16 -2.06 9.12
CA ARG A 12 4.56 -2.23 9.53
C ARG A 12 5.51 -1.97 8.36
N HIS A 13 5.17 -2.50 7.20
CA HIS A 13 5.96 -2.30 5.98
C HIS A 13 6.02 -0.83 5.58
N VAL A 14 4.88 -0.16 5.58
CA VAL A 14 4.78 1.26 5.21
C VAL A 14 5.53 2.14 6.22
N LYS A 15 5.37 1.87 7.52
CA LYS A 15 6.10 2.62 8.56
C LYS A 15 7.62 2.47 8.41
N GLY A 16 8.07 1.29 7.97
CA GLY A 16 9.48 1.06 7.69
C GLY A 16 10.04 1.92 6.57
N LYS A 17 9.20 2.41 5.68
CA LYS A 17 9.60 3.27 4.56
C LYS A 17 9.74 4.75 4.97
N GLU A 18 9.26 5.13 6.13
CA GLU A 18 9.22 6.56 6.52
C GLU A 18 10.60 7.21 6.53
N GLN A 19 11.63 6.47 6.92
CA GLN A 19 12.99 7.00 6.94
C GLN A 19 13.53 7.25 5.54
N GLU A 20 13.25 6.35 4.61
CA GLU A 20 13.67 6.52 3.21
C GLU A 20 12.96 7.69 2.54
N VAL A 21 11.65 7.80 2.80
CA VAL A 21 10.81 8.82 2.16
C VAL A 21 11.00 10.18 2.82
N GLY A 22 11.30 10.19 4.11
CA GLY A 22 11.52 11.43 4.87
C GLY A 22 10.25 12.08 5.37
N CYS A 23 9.16 11.36 5.47
CA CYS A 23 7.90 11.88 6.03
C CYS A 23 7.06 10.76 6.63
N GLU A 24 6.09 11.14 7.46
CA GLU A 24 5.16 10.19 8.05
C GLU A 24 4.19 9.67 6.98
N LEU A 25 3.97 8.36 6.97
CA LEU A 25 3.10 7.68 6.02
C LEU A 25 1.89 7.08 6.72
N VAL A 26 0.77 7.02 6.02
CA VAL A 26 -0.46 6.42 6.54
C VAL A 26 -1.06 5.48 5.49
N LEU A 27 -1.73 4.44 5.95
CA LEU A 27 -2.53 3.59 5.07
C LEU A 27 -3.86 4.30 4.77
N LEU A 28 -4.28 4.20 3.52
CA LEU A 28 -5.59 4.67 3.11
C LEU A 28 -6.56 3.49 3.23
N GLU A 29 -6.96 3.18 4.45
CA GLU A 29 -7.69 1.94 4.77
C GLU A 29 -8.99 1.80 4.01
N ASN A 30 -9.68 2.89 3.75
CA ASN A 30 -10.94 2.89 2.99
C ASN A 30 -10.76 2.54 1.51
N LYS A 31 -9.53 2.50 1.02
CA LYS A 31 -9.21 2.13 -0.36
C LYS A 31 -8.72 0.70 -0.50
N THR A 32 -8.58 -0.03 0.60
CA THR A 32 -8.09 -1.41 0.58
C THR A 32 -8.99 -2.28 -0.29
N LEU A 33 -8.36 -3.06 -1.18
CA LEU A 33 -9.07 -4.01 -2.03
C LEU A 33 -8.83 -5.43 -1.53
N GLU A 34 -9.87 -6.23 -1.49
CA GLU A 34 -9.75 -7.65 -1.18
C GLU A 34 -9.89 -8.46 -2.47
N ARG A 35 -8.97 -9.40 -2.67
CA ARG A 35 -8.96 -10.31 -3.82
C ARG A 35 -8.73 -11.73 -3.32
N GLN A 36 -8.90 -12.72 -4.20
CA GLN A 36 -8.67 -14.11 -3.82
C GLN A 36 -7.24 -14.35 -3.33
N PHE A 37 -6.27 -13.71 -3.97
CA PHE A 37 -4.86 -13.88 -3.61
C PHE A 37 -4.45 -13.14 -2.35
N GLY A 38 -5.24 -12.16 -1.90
CA GLY A 38 -4.89 -11.36 -0.72
C GLY A 38 -5.53 -9.99 -0.72
N TRP A 39 -4.79 -9.00 -0.24
CA TRP A 39 -5.29 -7.63 -0.11
C TRP A 39 -4.32 -6.65 -0.74
N VAL A 40 -4.88 -5.60 -1.34
CA VAL A 40 -4.11 -4.51 -1.94
C VAL A 40 -4.30 -3.28 -1.06
N PHE A 41 -3.19 -2.74 -0.58
CA PHE A 41 -3.20 -1.60 0.33
C PHE A 41 -2.60 -0.38 -0.35
N PHE A 42 -3.24 0.76 -0.12
CA PHE A 42 -2.79 2.06 -0.63
C PHE A 42 -2.27 2.89 0.53
N TYR A 43 -1.27 3.70 0.28
CA TYR A 43 -0.71 4.58 1.30
C TYR A 43 -0.29 5.91 0.71
N ASP A 44 -0.12 6.91 1.58
CA ASP A 44 0.25 8.26 1.18
C ASP A 44 0.98 8.93 2.34
N SER A 45 1.56 10.11 2.08
CA SER A 45 2.05 10.93 3.16
C SER A 45 0.87 11.37 4.03
N ARG A 46 1.10 11.46 5.31
CA ARG A 46 0.05 11.89 6.23
C ARG A 46 -0.46 13.28 5.89
N LEU A 47 0.45 14.21 5.59
CA LEU A 47 0.07 15.58 5.28
C LEU A 47 -0.74 15.69 4.00
N HIS A 48 -0.38 14.95 2.95
CA HIS A 48 -1.18 14.93 1.73
C HIS A 48 -2.54 14.30 1.97
N ALA A 49 -2.60 13.22 2.73
CA ALA A 49 -3.86 12.54 3.04
C ALA A 49 -4.81 13.44 3.84
N GLU A 50 -4.28 14.26 4.74
CA GLU A 50 -5.08 15.15 5.58
C GLU A 50 -5.47 16.46 4.90
N THR A 51 -4.59 17.03 4.08
CA THR A 51 -4.77 18.38 3.54
C THR A 51 -5.08 18.42 2.05
N GLY A 52 -4.71 17.38 1.29
CA GLY A 52 -4.82 17.38 -0.16
C GLY A 52 -3.83 18.30 -0.85
N ASP A 53 -2.84 18.82 -0.12
CA ASP A 53 -1.86 19.76 -0.66
C ASP A 53 -0.80 19.02 -1.48
N PHE A 54 -0.68 19.40 -2.77
CA PHE A 54 0.27 18.78 -3.69
C PHE A 54 1.71 18.85 -3.24
N ARG A 55 2.07 19.83 -2.40
CA ARG A 55 3.44 19.95 -1.91
C ARG A 55 3.84 18.76 -1.04
N HIS A 56 2.87 18.03 -0.51
CA HIS A 56 3.10 16.87 0.34
C HIS A 56 2.82 15.54 -0.37
N ALA A 57 2.44 15.60 -1.66
CA ALA A 57 2.17 14.38 -2.43
C ALA A 57 3.46 13.59 -2.67
N LEU A 58 3.34 12.27 -2.59
CA LEU A 58 4.46 11.38 -2.89
C LEU A 58 4.50 11.03 -4.36
N ALA A 59 5.72 10.84 -4.88
CA ALA A 59 5.92 10.23 -6.18
C ALA A 59 6.31 8.77 -5.96
N GLY A 60 5.70 7.86 -6.73
CA GLY A 60 6.08 6.45 -6.69
C GLY A 60 5.52 5.66 -5.51
N ASN A 61 4.48 6.15 -4.84
CA ASN A 61 3.82 5.44 -3.74
C ASN A 61 2.82 4.41 -4.28
N ALA A 62 3.29 3.49 -5.09
CA ALA A 62 2.45 2.45 -5.67
C ALA A 62 1.89 1.52 -4.58
N PRO A 63 0.68 0.96 -4.78
CA PRO A 63 0.08 0.07 -3.80
C PRO A 63 0.95 -1.16 -3.51
N ILE A 64 0.74 -1.75 -2.34
CA ILE A 64 1.39 -3.00 -1.96
C ILE A 64 0.36 -4.10 -1.83
N VAL A 65 0.79 -5.34 -2.10
CA VAL A 65 -0.06 -6.53 -1.99
C VAL A 65 0.44 -7.38 -0.83
N VAL A 66 -0.48 -7.79 0.05
CA VAL A 66 -0.18 -8.75 1.11
C VAL A 66 -0.87 -10.06 0.72
N MET A 67 -0.09 -11.10 0.51
CA MET A 67 -0.60 -12.40 0.06
C MET A 67 -1.33 -13.12 1.20
N ARG A 68 -2.49 -13.67 0.88
CA ARG A 68 -3.36 -14.34 1.86
C ARG A 68 -2.72 -15.59 2.46
N GLY A 69 -1.95 -16.32 1.67
CA GLY A 69 -1.42 -17.60 2.10
C GLY A 69 -0.29 -17.49 3.11
N ASP A 70 0.66 -16.62 2.86
CA ASP A 70 1.91 -16.54 3.65
C ASP A 70 2.21 -15.16 4.20
N GLY A 71 1.41 -14.15 3.89
CA GLY A 71 1.64 -12.78 4.33
C GLY A 71 2.79 -12.07 3.62
N LYS A 72 3.31 -12.63 2.55
CA LYS A 72 4.37 -11.98 1.78
C LYS A 72 3.86 -10.69 1.16
N ILE A 73 4.75 -9.70 1.12
CA ILE A 73 4.46 -8.41 0.54
C ILE A 73 5.07 -8.32 -0.85
N HIS A 74 4.28 -7.86 -1.81
CA HIS A 74 4.76 -7.55 -3.16
C HIS A 74 4.44 -6.09 -3.44
N GLU A 75 5.45 -5.31 -3.81
CA GLU A 75 5.23 -3.93 -4.20
C GLU A 75 4.85 -3.92 -5.68
N THR A 76 3.83 -3.12 -6.00
CA THR A 76 3.47 -2.89 -7.40
C THR A 76 4.31 -1.74 -7.93
N GLY A 77 3.94 -1.20 -9.08
CA GLY A 77 4.65 -0.08 -9.67
C GLY A 77 3.69 0.99 -10.16
N THR A 78 4.24 2.02 -10.75
CA THR A 78 3.48 3.14 -11.30
C THR A 78 3.55 3.22 -12.84
N ALA A 79 4.29 2.31 -13.47
CA ALA A 79 4.47 2.31 -14.92
C ALA A 79 3.25 1.79 -15.67
N LEU A 80 2.46 0.92 -15.04
CA LEU A 80 1.27 0.30 -15.64
C LEU A 80 0.06 0.50 -14.73
N PRO A 81 -1.16 0.35 -15.25
CA PRO A 81 -2.35 0.33 -14.40
C PRO A 81 -2.27 -0.79 -13.37
N LEU A 82 -2.87 -0.57 -12.20
CA LEU A 82 -2.81 -1.52 -11.09
C LEU A 82 -3.22 -2.93 -11.49
N GLU A 83 -4.30 -3.08 -12.24
CA GLU A 83 -4.80 -4.39 -12.64
C GLU A 83 -3.78 -5.20 -13.44
N GLU A 84 -2.90 -4.54 -14.18
CA GLU A 84 -1.83 -5.23 -14.91
C GLU A 84 -0.83 -5.89 -13.95
N TYR A 85 -0.50 -5.20 -12.85
CA TYR A 85 0.37 -5.78 -11.84
C TYR A 85 -0.29 -6.92 -11.09
N LEU A 86 -1.61 -6.82 -10.86
CA LEU A 86 -2.33 -7.83 -10.08
C LEU A 86 -2.55 -9.14 -10.84
N ARG A 87 -2.49 -9.11 -12.16
CA ARG A 87 -2.69 -10.32 -12.97
C ARG A 87 -1.75 -11.46 -12.62
N GLN A 88 -0.53 -11.15 -12.20
CA GLN A 88 0.46 -12.18 -11.88
C GLN A 88 0.05 -13.02 -10.67
N PHE A 89 -0.90 -12.56 -9.87
CA PHE A 89 -1.37 -13.26 -8.67
C PHE A 89 -2.69 -14.00 -8.90
N GLU A 90 -3.31 -13.83 -10.05
CA GLU A 90 -4.61 -14.41 -10.38
C GLU A 90 -4.53 -15.77 -11.08
#